data_04295a73754b13306572cf4c4ddad93a
#
_entry.id   04295a73754b13306572cf4c4ddad93a
#
_cell.length_a   1.000
_cell.length_b   1.000
_cell.length_c   1.000
_cell.angle_alpha   90.00
_cell.angle_beta   90.00
_cell.angle_gamma   90.00
#
_symmetry.space_group_name_H-M   'P 1'
#
loop_
_entity.id
_entity.type
_entity.pdbx_description
1 polymer ?
#
loop_
_entity_poly.entity_id
_entity_poly.type
_entity_poly.pdbx_seq_one_letter_code
_entity_poly.pdbx_strand_id
1 'polypeptide(L)'
;MGRFLNANRAFRFGCAVLIVFGVMAGQGWAETIQTSVPHVILIDAATRTVLFERGADDLATPASTAKLMTATVVFDQLASGKLRLDQTFKVSETAWRQGGAPSKGSAMFAALNSEISIDNLLHGLIIDSGNDAAIVLAEGIAGSEGAFATLMTAKARDLGLAHLTFTNAWGRAEADQKVTAREMALLAAHVIETYPSFYKIFGEREFTWNKIKQPNRNPLLFMDIGADGLKTGNIDESGYALVGSAVQNGQRLIVAIYGARTASERADEARKLLQWGFRAFESKLLFPAGVTVGSAQVYGGESRDVPLVTEKEIRVLMPREGTERLSAKISYTGPLAAPVEAGQQIGALKLFRGTAEVLSVPLRTGRAVEVGSLPRRAFDAGVEYMTGLFRKYVLKSS
;
A
#
# COMPACT_ATOMS: atom_id res chain seq x y z
N MET A 1 -38.39 4.71 41.33
CA MET A 1 -37.29 3.81 40.91
C MET A 1 -37.47 3.50 39.42
N GLY A 2 -36.95 4.32 38.55
CA GLY A 2 -37.13 4.24 37.10
C GLY A 2 -35.84 3.73 36.42
N ARG A 3 -35.95 2.66 35.67
CA ARG A 3 -34.90 2.14 34.79
C ARG A 3 -34.95 2.89 33.44
N PHE A 4 -33.93 3.70 33.15
CA PHE A 4 -33.68 4.22 31.80
C PHE A 4 -33.07 3.10 30.96
N LEU A 5 -33.77 2.70 29.89
CA LEU A 5 -33.26 1.82 28.86
C LEU A 5 -32.50 2.67 27.82
N ASN A 6 -31.21 2.46 27.75
CA ASN A 6 -30.34 2.93 26.67
C ASN A 6 -30.69 2.17 25.38
N ALA A 7 -31.24 2.85 24.39
CA ALA A 7 -31.43 2.34 23.04
C ALA A 7 -30.58 3.13 22.05
N ASN A 8 -29.26 2.91 22.08
CA ASN A 8 -28.37 3.35 20.98
C ASN A 8 -28.37 2.24 19.89
N ARG A 9 -29.37 2.29 18.99
CA ARG A 9 -29.29 1.61 17.69
C ARG A 9 -29.00 2.67 16.62
N ALA A 10 -27.73 2.80 16.24
CA ALA A 10 -27.30 3.57 15.08
C ALA A 10 -27.91 2.93 13.82
N PHE A 11 -28.89 3.60 13.21
CA PHE A 11 -29.46 3.23 11.92
C PHE A 11 -28.51 3.71 10.80
N ARG A 12 -27.88 2.77 10.11
CA ARG A 12 -27.11 3.04 8.89
C ARG A 12 -28.07 3.14 7.70
N PHE A 13 -28.30 4.33 7.19
CA PHE A 13 -28.95 4.55 5.89
C PHE A 13 -27.94 5.17 4.94
N GLY A 14 -27.55 4.42 3.90
CA GLY A 14 -26.80 4.94 2.78
C GLY A 14 -27.75 5.48 1.72
N CYS A 15 -27.74 6.77 1.42
CA CYS A 15 -28.23 7.27 0.15
C CYS A 15 -27.20 6.93 -0.92
N ALA A 16 -27.55 6.04 -1.86
CA ALA A 16 -26.68 5.71 -2.98
C ALA A 16 -27.08 6.61 -4.18
N VAL A 17 -26.19 7.51 -4.57
CA VAL A 17 -26.28 8.19 -5.87
C VAL A 17 -25.51 7.32 -6.87
N LEU A 18 -26.21 6.76 -7.85
CA LEU A 18 -25.61 5.94 -8.91
C LEU A 18 -25.21 6.84 -10.08
N ILE A 19 -23.91 7.06 -10.28
CA ILE A 19 -23.38 7.73 -11.46
C ILE A 19 -22.89 6.64 -12.42
N VAL A 20 -23.54 6.47 -13.56
CA VAL A 20 -23.15 5.47 -14.57
C VAL A 20 -22.38 6.17 -15.69
N PHE A 21 -21.11 5.82 -15.83
CA PHE A 21 -20.30 6.25 -16.96
C PHE A 21 -20.44 5.21 -18.10
N GLY A 22 -21.14 5.59 -19.15
CA GLY A 22 -21.29 4.76 -20.35
C GLY A 22 -20.13 5.01 -21.32
N VAL A 23 -19.32 4.00 -21.60
CA VAL A 23 -18.36 3.98 -22.71
C VAL A 23 -18.83 2.94 -23.72
N MET A 24 -18.97 3.35 -24.98
CA MET A 24 -19.39 2.48 -26.11
C MET A 24 -18.35 1.40 -26.41
N ALA A 25 -18.84 0.20 -26.69
CA ALA A 25 -18.06 -1.06 -26.75
C ALA A 25 -17.41 -1.30 -28.11
N GLY A 26 -16.12 -1.53 -28.09
CA GLY A 26 -15.42 -2.34 -29.10
C GLY A 26 -14.90 -3.61 -28.40
N GLN A 27 -15.17 -4.80 -28.96
CA GLN A 27 -14.60 -6.05 -28.45
C GLN A 27 -13.14 -6.16 -28.89
N GLY A 28 -12.23 -5.64 -28.06
CA GLY A 28 -10.80 -5.90 -28.16
C GLY A 28 -10.42 -6.92 -27.08
N TRP A 29 -9.81 -8.03 -27.47
CA TRP A 29 -9.23 -9.00 -26.55
C TRP A 29 -7.96 -8.36 -25.96
N ALA A 30 -7.95 -8.05 -24.67
CA ALA A 30 -6.72 -7.68 -23.99
C ALA A 30 -5.69 -8.82 -24.19
N GLU A 31 -4.51 -8.50 -24.70
CA GLU A 31 -3.42 -9.46 -24.90
C GLU A 31 -3.16 -10.19 -23.58
N THR A 32 -3.49 -11.50 -23.52
CA THR A 32 -3.29 -12.30 -22.32
C THR A 32 -1.80 -12.51 -22.08
N ILE A 33 -1.26 -11.85 -21.07
CA ILE A 33 0.12 -12.06 -20.67
C ILE A 33 0.28 -13.43 -20.00
N GLN A 34 1.37 -14.13 -20.32
CA GLN A 34 1.76 -15.37 -19.67
C GLN A 34 3.12 -15.22 -19.01
N THR A 35 3.34 -15.94 -17.93
CA THR A 35 4.62 -15.97 -17.20
C THR A 35 5.02 -17.42 -16.89
N SER A 36 6.31 -17.69 -16.90
CA SER A 36 6.87 -18.98 -16.45
C SER A 36 7.05 -19.04 -14.93
N VAL A 37 7.03 -17.88 -14.25
CA VAL A 37 7.27 -17.78 -12.81
C VAL A 37 6.04 -18.29 -12.04
N PRO A 38 6.23 -19.15 -11.01
CA PRO A 38 5.13 -19.76 -10.28
C PRO A 38 4.35 -18.78 -9.40
N HIS A 39 5.02 -17.86 -8.71
CA HIS A 39 4.39 -16.93 -7.77
C HIS A 39 4.65 -15.49 -8.19
N VAL A 40 3.61 -14.84 -8.66
CA VAL A 40 3.75 -13.50 -9.23
C VAL A 40 2.48 -12.68 -9.04
N ILE A 41 2.64 -11.38 -8.82
CA ILE A 41 1.57 -10.39 -8.84
C ILE A 41 2.07 -9.09 -9.48
N LEU A 42 1.18 -8.44 -10.23
CA LEU A 42 1.33 -7.07 -10.71
C LEU A 42 0.15 -6.26 -10.23
N ILE A 43 0.40 -5.17 -9.51
CA ILE A 43 -0.64 -4.27 -9.00
C ILE A 43 -0.42 -2.83 -9.43
N ASP A 44 -1.50 -2.07 -9.52
CA ASP A 44 -1.45 -0.61 -9.49
C ASP A 44 -1.17 -0.12 -8.07
N ALA A 45 -0.17 0.73 -7.89
CA ALA A 45 0.25 1.17 -6.56
C ALA A 45 -0.79 2.05 -5.87
N ALA A 46 -1.54 2.89 -6.62
CA ALA A 46 -2.49 3.83 -6.06
C ALA A 46 -3.79 3.15 -5.59
N THR A 47 -4.32 2.24 -6.40
CA THR A 47 -5.62 1.60 -6.15
C THR A 47 -5.51 0.20 -5.57
N ARG A 48 -4.30 -0.39 -5.52
CA ARG A 48 -4.06 -1.81 -5.18
C ARG A 48 -4.75 -2.79 -6.13
N THR A 49 -5.27 -2.30 -7.26
CA THR A 49 -5.91 -3.15 -8.27
C THR A 49 -4.92 -4.17 -8.80
N VAL A 50 -5.31 -5.44 -8.75
CA VAL A 50 -4.54 -6.54 -9.33
C VAL A 50 -4.73 -6.52 -10.85
N LEU A 51 -3.63 -6.43 -11.60
CA LEU A 51 -3.62 -6.47 -13.06
C LEU A 51 -3.32 -7.86 -13.59
N PHE A 52 -2.44 -8.56 -12.89
CA PHE A 52 -2.07 -9.93 -13.17
C PHE A 52 -1.66 -10.64 -11.89
N GLU A 53 -2.03 -11.90 -11.75
CA GLU A 53 -1.56 -12.75 -10.66
C GLU A 53 -1.50 -14.22 -11.07
N ARG A 54 -0.58 -14.94 -10.44
CA ARG A 54 -0.46 -16.38 -10.49
C ARG A 54 0.22 -16.86 -9.23
N GLY A 55 -0.42 -17.78 -8.47
CA GLY A 55 0.12 -18.27 -7.21
C GLY A 55 0.54 -17.14 -6.24
N ALA A 56 -0.20 -16.01 -6.27
CA ALA A 56 0.19 -14.79 -5.55
C ALA A 56 0.09 -14.94 -4.04
N ASP A 57 -0.74 -15.85 -3.57
CA ASP A 57 -0.99 -16.13 -2.15
C ASP A 57 -0.26 -17.39 -1.65
N ASP A 58 0.45 -18.09 -2.54
CA ASP A 58 1.26 -19.24 -2.15
C ASP A 58 2.45 -18.79 -1.31
N LEU A 59 2.75 -19.57 -0.26
CA LEU A 59 3.86 -19.27 0.63
C LEU A 59 5.20 -19.53 -0.05
N ALA A 60 6.05 -18.51 -0.06
CA ALA A 60 7.40 -18.55 -0.61
C ALA A 60 8.43 -18.15 0.46
N THR A 61 9.69 -18.52 0.22
CA THR A 61 10.81 -18.06 1.04
C THR A 61 11.24 -16.67 0.54
N PRO A 62 11.34 -15.66 1.44
CA PRO A 62 11.60 -14.29 1.02
C PRO A 62 12.99 -14.06 0.43
N ALA A 63 14.00 -14.83 0.83
CA ALA A 63 15.38 -14.48 0.57
C ALA A 63 15.67 -13.03 1.02
N SER A 64 16.61 -12.34 0.37
CA SER A 64 16.93 -10.95 0.70
C SER A 64 15.80 -9.95 0.46
N THR A 65 14.62 -10.35 -0.08
CA THR A 65 13.44 -9.46 -0.10
C THR A 65 12.89 -9.21 1.31
N ALA A 66 13.21 -10.06 2.31
CA ALA A 66 12.90 -9.81 3.72
C ALA A 66 13.45 -8.46 4.22
N LYS A 67 14.57 -7.99 3.65
CA LYS A 67 15.19 -6.70 3.97
C LYS A 67 14.26 -5.50 3.66
N LEU A 68 13.22 -5.70 2.85
CA LEU A 68 12.17 -4.68 2.67
C LEU A 68 11.40 -4.45 3.98
N MET A 69 11.09 -5.52 4.73
CA MET A 69 10.47 -5.37 6.05
C MET A 69 11.47 -4.82 7.08
N THR A 70 12.73 -5.23 7.02
CA THR A 70 13.80 -4.65 7.86
C THR A 70 13.89 -3.15 7.66
N ALA A 71 13.96 -2.68 6.41
CA ALA A 71 13.94 -1.25 6.08
C ALA A 71 12.65 -0.57 6.57
N THR A 72 11.48 -1.23 6.44
CA THR A 72 10.20 -0.70 6.90
C THR A 72 10.19 -0.44 8.41
N VAL A 73 10.71 -1.37 9.22
CA VAL A 73 10.82 -1.19 10.67
C VAL A 73 11.77 -0.04 11.02
N VAL A 74 12.91 0.07 10.33
CA VAL A 74 13.86 1.18 10.54
C VAL A 74 13.24 2.51 10.14
N PHE A 75 12.55 2.60 9.02
CA PHE A 75 11.85 3.81 8.57
C PHE A 75 10.77 4.25 9.55
N ASP A 76 10.04 3.31 10.13
CA ASP A 76 9.03 3.60 11.16
C ASP A 76 9.65 4.23 12.41
N GLN A 77 10.80 3.70 12.88
CA GLN A 77 11.53 4.25 14.00
C GLN A 77 12.10 5.65 13.70
N LEU A 78 12.61 5.87 12.47
CA LEU A 78 13.08 7.19 12.01
C LEU A 78 11.93 8.20 11.90
N ALA A 79 10.81 7.81 11.29
CA ALA A 79 9.64 8.66 11.11
C ALA A 79 8.99 9.05 12.45
N SER A 80 9.03 8.15 13.45
CA SER A 80 8.55 8.42 14.81
C SER A 80 9.56 9.18 15.69
N GLY A 81 10.75 9.51 15.19
CA GLY A 81 11.81 10.21 15.93
C GLY A 81 12.52 9.38 16.99
N LYS A 82 12.28 8.06 17.05
CA LYS A 82 12.98 7.14 17.97
C LYS A 82 14.42 6.87 17.55
N LEU A 83 14.69 7.01 16.27
CA LEU A 83 16.03 6.92 15.68
C LEU A 83 16.35 8.18 14.88
N ARG A 84 17.65 8.42 14.65
CA ARG A 84 18.15 9.47 13.77
C ARG A 84 19.13 8.87 12.77
N LEU A 85 19.19 9.41 11.56
CA LEU A 85 20.08 8.92 10.50
C LEU A 85 21.56 8.98 10.87
N ASP A 86 21.96 9.99 11.65
CA ASP A 86 23.34 10.20 12.13
C ASP A 86 23.71 9.34 13.35
N GLN A 87 22.73 8.68 13.98
CA GLN A 87 22.96 7.76 15.09
C GLN A 87 23.76 6.54 14.58
N THR A 88 24.75 6.09 15.38
CA THR A 88 25.61 4.96 15.03
C THR A 88 25.24 3.70 15.78
N PHE A 89 25.47 2.56 15.12
CA PHE A 89 25.44 1.24 15.75
C PHE A 89 26.78 0.55 15.57
N LYS A 90 27.19 -0.21 16.60
CA LYS A 90 28.44 -0.96 16.61
C LYS A 90 28.28 -2.28 15.85
N VAL A 91 29.25 -2.59 15.00
CA VAL A 91 29.31 -3.87 14.29
C VAL A 91 29.78 -4.96 15.24
N SER A 92 28.89 -5.88 15.58
CA SER A 92 29.16 -7.04 16.43
C SER A 92 30.00 -8.10 15.70
N GLU A 93 30.55 -9.05 16.47
CA GLU A 93 31.17 -10.22 15.89
C GLU A 93 30.18 -11.08 15.10
N THR A 94 28.94 -11.18 15.56
CA THR A 94 27.88 -11.90 14.87
C THR A 94 27.58 -11.27 13.50
N ALA A 95 27.38 -9.96 13.45
CA ALA A 95 27.12 -9.23 12.21
C ALA A 95 28.30 -9.37 11.22
N TRP A 96 29.53 -9.20 11.71
CA TRP A 96 30.71 -9.33 10.88
C TRP A 96 30.95 -10.77 10.37
N ARG A 97 30.76 -11.79 11.24
CA ARG A 97 31.03 -13.18 10.91
C ARG A 97 29.95 -13.79 10.04
N GLN A 98 28.65 -13.56 10.37
CA GLN A 98 27.53 -14.20 9.69
C GLN A 98 27.02 -13.39 8.50
N GLY A 99 27.12 -12.07 8.53
CA GLY A 99 26.63 -11.17 7.49
C GLY A 99 27.71 -10.50 6.66
N GLY A 100 28.91 -10.33 7.20
CA GLY A 100 30.03 -9.62 6.56
C GLY A 100 30.87 -10.49 5.63
N ALA A 101 32.08 -10.02 5.32
CA ALA A 101 33.00 -10.65 4.39
C ALA A 101 33.29 -12.17 4.67
N PRO A 102 33.38 -12.62 5.92
CA PRO A 102 33.62 -14.06 6.21
C PRO A 102 32.51 -14.97 5.75
N SER A 103 31.25 -14.47 5.65
CA SER A 103 30.10 -15.26 5.24
C SER A 103 30.07 -15.59 3.74
N LYS A 104 30.88 -14.89 2.93
CA LYS A 104 30.84 -14.92 1.46
C LYS A 104 29.49 -14.59 0.83
N GLY A 105 28.54 -14.10 1.63
CA GLY A 105 27.24 -13.61 1.19
C GLY A 105 27.27 -12.14 0.75
N SER A 106 26.08 -11.57 0.49
CA SER A 106 25.96 -10.14 0.21
C SER A 106 26.31 -9.32 1.47
N ALA A 107 27.26 -8.40 1.37
CA ALA A 107 27.74 -7.60 2.47
C ALA A 107 28.04 -6.16 2.02
N MET A 108 27.87 -5.18 2.91
CA MET A 108 28.45 -3.85 2.75
C MET A 108 29.92 -3.78 3.16
N PHE A 109 30.45 -4.89 3.70
CA PHE A 109 31.80 -4.99 4.25
C PHE A 109 32.04 -4.12 5.49
N ALA A 110 31.10 -4.17 6.42
CA ALA A 110 31.20 -3.53 7.73
C ALA A 110 32.39 -4.12 8.52
N ALA A 111 33.29 -3.27 9.02
CA ALA A 111 34.43 -3.70 9.78
C ALA A 111 34.05 -4.08 11.22
N LEU A 112 34.61 -5.17 11.76
CA LEU A 112 34.36 -5.59 13.13
C LEU A 112 34.67 -4.45 14.13
N ASN A 113 33.76 -4.25 15.10
CA ASN A 113 33.83 -3.22 16.14
C ASN A 113 33.75 -1.76 15.64
N SER A 114 33.60 -1.51 14.33
CA SER A 114 33.34 -0.16 13.84
C SER A 114 31.96 0.32 14.23
N GLU A 115 31.79 1.63 14.26
CA GLU A 115 30.48 2.26 14.42
C GLU A 115 30.04 2.85 13.09
N ILE A 116 28.83 2.53 12.66
CA ILE A 116 28.30 2.91 11.36
C ILE A 116 26.95 3.62 11.57
N SER A 117 26.78 4.77 10.91
CA SER A 117 25.52 5.50 10.98
C SER A 117 24.36 4.71 10.37
N ILE A 118 23.15 4.91 10.89
CA ILE A 118 21.92 4.31 10.37
C ILE A 118 21.74 4.63 8.88
N ASP A 119 22.10 5.84 8.47
CA ASP A 119 22.07 6.22 7.06
C ASP A 119 22.93 5.28 6.18
N ASN A 120 24.22 5.09 6.54
CA ASN A 120 25.08 4.18 5.81
C ASN A 120 24.63 2.71 5.90
N LEU A 121 24.10 2.29 7.05
CA LEU A 121 23.55 0.94 7.21
C LEU A 121 22.34 0.71 6.30
N LEU A 122 21.47 1.72 6.12
CA LEU A 122 20.34 1.64 5.20
C LEU A 122 20.78 1.55 3.74
N HIS A 123 21.78 2.33 3.33
CA HIS A 123 22.34 2.23 1.98
C HIS A 123 22.96 0.84 1.75
N GLY A 124 23.75 0.35 2.70
CA GLY A 124 24.31 -1.01 2.63
C GLY A 124 23.23 -2.11 2.62
N LEU A 125 22.17 -1.97 3.41
CA LEU A 125 21.02 -2.89 3.46
C LEU A 125 20.29 -2.98 2.11
N ILE A 126 20.01 -1.82 1.52
CA ILE A 126 19.13 -1.69 0.36
C ILE A 126 19.91 -1.93 -0.94
N ILE A 127 21.01 -1.23 -1.14
CA ILE A 127 21.77 -1.21 -2.40
C ILE A 127 22.67 -2.44 -2.51
N ASP A 128 23.53 -2.66 -1.51
CA ASP A 128 24.48 -3.80 -1.50
C ASP A 128 23.78 -5.11 -1.12
N SER A 129 22.55 -5.02 -0.59
CA SER A 129 21.86 -6.15 0.03
C SER A 129 22.62 -6.72 1.23
N GLY A 130 23.37 -5.89 1.97
CA GLY A 130 24.27 -6.26 3.05
C GLY A 130 23.57 -7.04 4.17
N ASN A 131 24.01 -8.27 4.41
CA ASN A 131 23.50 -9.08 5.52
C ASN A 131 24.05 -8.54 6.84
N ASP A 132 25.32 -8.07 6.83
CA ASP A 132 25.95 -7.38 7.95
C ASP A 132 25.16 -6.12 8.36
N ALA A 133 24.80 -5.29 7.42
CA ALA A 133 23.98 -4.11 7.68
C ALA A 133 22.63 -4.49 8.33
N ALA A 134 21.97 -5.56 7.84
CA ALA A 134 20.71 -6.03 8.40
C ALA A 134 20.85 -6.48 9.85
N ILE A 135 21.90 -7.25 10.17
CA ILE A 135 22.15 -7.75 11.51
C ILE A 135 22.53 -6.61 12.47
N VAL A 136 23.38 -5.67 12.04
CA VAL A 136 23.75 -4.49 12.84
C VAL A 136 22.50 -3.65 13.17
N LEU A 137 21.64 -3.39 12.20
CA LEU A 137 20.37 -2.68 12.43
C LEU A 137 19.47 -3.43 13.41
N ALA A 138 19.34 -4.74 13.25
CA ALA A 138 18.51 -5.58 14.11
C ALA A 138 18.99 -5.58 15.56
N GLU A 139 20.30 -5.79 15.77
CA GLU A 139 20.91 -5.78 17.11
C GLU A 139 20.85 -4.40 17.75
N GLY A 140 21.12 -3.34 16.99
CA GLY A 140 21.09 -1.96 17.48
C GLY A 140 19.70 -1.48 17.89
N ILE A 141 18.63 -1.96 17.23
CA ILE A 141 17.26 -1.57 17.51
C ILE A 141 16.61 -2.44 18.58
N ALA A 142 16.82 -3.75 18.53
CA ALA A 142 16.10 -4.71 19.37
C ALA A 142 17.01 -5.52 20.32
N GLY A 143 18.31 -5.27 20.33
CA GLY A 143 19.29 -5.97 21.14
C GLY A 143 19.67 -7.36 20.62
N SER A 144 18.88 -7.94 19.71
CA SER A 144 19.18 -9.20 19.05
C SER A 144 18.40 -9.35 17.74
N GLU A 145 18.92 -10.18 16.82
CA GLU A 145 18.26 -10.48 15.55
C GLU A 145 16.88 -11.14 15.75
N GLY A 146 16.76 -12.08 16.71
CA GLY A 146 15.49 -12.74 17.01
C GLY A 146 14.42 -11.80 17.55
N ALA A 147 14.78 -10.86 18.44
CA ALA A 147 13.88 -9.84 18.93
C ALA A 147 13.43 -8.91 17.79
N PHE A 148 14.34 -8.55 16.88
CA PHE A 148 14.03 -7.75 15.72
C PHE A 148 13.09 -8.47 14.72
N ALA A 149 13.32 -9.76 14.48
CA ALA A 149 12.42 -10.58 13.66
C ALA A 149 10.99 -10.64 14.22
N THR A 150 10.86 -10.64 15.55
CA THR A 150 9.56 -10.50 16.23
C THR A 150 8.91 -9.15 15.91
N LEU A 151 9.69 -8.04 15.93
CA LEU A 151 9.19 -6.72 15.53
C LEU A 151 8.77 -6.68 14.05
N MET A 152 9.55 -7.30 13.15
CA MET A 152 9.19 -7.42 11.73
C MET A 152 7.85 -8.12 11.54
N THR A 153 7.66 -9.25 12.23
CA THR A 153 6.40 -10.02 12.16
C THR A 153 5.23 -9.25 12.79
N ALA A 154 5.43 -8.58 13.93
CA ALA A 154 4.42 -7.71 14.53
C ALA A 154 4.03 -6.57 13.58
N LYS A 155 5.01 -5.88 12.97
CA LYS A 155 4.74 -4.83 11.97
C LYS A 155 3.96 -5.36 10.77
N ALA A 156 4.24 -6.57 10.30
CA ALA A 156 3.44 -7.20 9.25
C ALA A 156 1.97 -7.35 9.68
N ARG A 157 1.70 -7.80 10.90
CA ARG A 157 0.33 -7.93 11.43
C ARG A 157 -0.37 -6.59 11.56
N ASP A 158 0.33 -5.55 12.03
CA ASP A 158 -0.19 -4.18 12.13
C ASP A 158 -0.61 -3.63 10.76
N LEU A 159 0.10 -4.02 9.71
CA LEU A 159 -0.20 -3.66 8.31
C LEU A 159 -1.27 -4.54 7.66
N GLY A 160 -1.82 -5.53 8.39
CA GLY A 160 -2.78 -6.49 7.85
C GLY A 160 -2.18 -7.58 6.94
N LEU A 161 -0.83 -7.74 6.95
CA LEU A 161 -0.10 -8.72 6.15
C LEU A 161 0.04 -10.03 6.95
N ALA A 162 -1.01 -10.83 6.94
CA ALA A 162 -1.18 -11.95 7.86
C ALA A 162 -0.24 -13.14 7.58
N HIS A 163 0.24 -13.29 6.34
CA HIS A 163 1.08 -14.41 5.92
C HIS A 163 2.58 -14.12 5.97
N LEU A 164 2.98 -12.85 6.21
CA LEU A 164 4.39 -12.54 6.36
C LEU A 164 4.89 -12.95 7.73
N THR A 165 5.86 -13.85 7.80
CA THR A 165 6.53 -14.26 9.03
C THR A 165 8.03 -14.20 8.84
N PHE A 166 8.72 -13.57 9.80
CA PHE A 166 10.16 -13.35 9.75
C PHE A 166 10.81 -13.98 10.98
N THR A 167 11.93 -14.67 10.77
CA THR A 167 12.75 -15.32 11.80
C THR A 167 14.14 -14.70 11.90
N ASN A 168 14.52 -13.92 10.88
CA ASN A 168 15.77 -13.16 10.85
C ASN A 168 15.60 -11.89 9.99
N ALA A 169 16.56 -10.96 10.11
CA ALA A 169 16.51 -9.63 9.52
C ALA A 169 16.91 -9.57 8.04
N TRP A 170 17.54 -10.61 7.48
CA TRP A 170 18.20 -10.51 6.17
C TRP A 170 17.74 -11.52 5.13
N GLY A 171 16.90 -12.46 5.53
CA GLY A 171 16.30 -13.41 4.61
C GLY A 171 17.07 -14.73 4.47
N ARG A 172 17.83 -15.14 5.52
CA ARG A 172 18.38 -16.51 5.59
C ARG A 172 17.22 -17.50 5.53
N ALA A 173 17.40 -18.58 4.76
CA ALA A 173 16.40 -19.61 4.64
C ALA A 173 16.15 -20.30 5.99
N GLU A 174 14.91 -20.25 6.45
CA GLU A 174 14.42 -20.95 7.63
C GLU A 174 12.98 -21.42 7.37
N ALA A 175 12.59 -22.54 7.99
CA ALA A 175 11.32 -23.20 7.70
C ALA A 175 10.11 -22.28 7.92
N ASP A 176 10.15 -21.46 8.98
CA ASP A 176 9.06 -20.59 9.41
C ASP A 176 9.13 -19.16 8.81
N GLN A 177 10.18 -18.87 8.03
CA GLN A 177 10.30 -17.57 7.34
C GLN A 177 9.57 -17.61 6.01
N LYS A 178 8.37 -17.04 5.97
CA LYS A 178 7.45 -17.12 4.83
C LYS A 178 6.90 -15.77 4.43
N VAL A 179 6.66 -15.62 3.14
CA VAL A 179 6.00 -14.48 2.52
C VAL A 179 5.07 -14.94 1.41
N THR A 180 4.20 -14.04 0.93
CA THR A 180 3.46 -14.21 -0.32
C THR A 180 3.80 -13.08 -1.30
N ALA A 181 3.69 -13.33 -2.59
CA ALA A 181 3.93 -12.30 -3.59
C ALA A 181 2.97 -11.11 -3.41
N ARG A 182 1.70 -11.38 -3.11
CA ARG A 182 0.68 -10.35 -2.85
C ARG A 182 1.08 -9.46 -1.68
N GLU A 183 1.38 -10.02 -0.53
CA GLU A 183 1.65 -9.21 0.66
C GLU A 183 2.97 -8.45 0.54
N MET A 184 3.96 -8.99 -0.18
CA MET A 184 5.20 -8.26 -0.47
C MET A 184 4.99 -7.09 -1.43
N ALA A 185 4.08 -7.21 -2.40
CA ALA A 185 3.68 -6.08 -3.24
C ALA A 185 2.92 -5.00 -2.44
N LEU A 186 2.05 -5.41 -1.51
CA LEU A 186 1.35 -4.48 -0.60
C LEU A 186 2.32 -3.80 0.37
N LEU A 187 3.33 -4.52 0.89
CA LEU A 187 4.40 -3.94 1.71
C LEU A 187 5.20 -2.90 0.91
N ALA A 188 5.55 -3.20 -0.35
CA ALA A 188 6.22 -2.25 -1.22
C ALA A 188 5.40 -0.98 -1.43
N ALA A 189 4.10 -1.12 -1.67
CA ALA A 189 3.20 -0.01 -1.82
C ALA A 189 3.10 0.84 -0.54
N HIS A 190 3.07 0.21 0.64
CA HIS A 190 3.12 0.90 1.93
C HIS A 190 4.41 1.71 2.10
N VAL A 191 5.57 1.13 1.78
CA VAL A 191 6.87 1.81 1.88
C VAL A 191 6.92 3.04 0.97
N ILE A 192 6.48 2.92 -0.27
CA ILE A 192 6.46 4.01 -1.24
C ILE A 192 5.58 5.17 -0.77
N GLU A 193 4.40 4.86 -0.23
CA GLU A 193 3.40 5.85 0.17
C GLU A 193 3.73 6.51 1.51
N THR A 194 4.18 5.71 2.48
CA THR A 194 4.36 6.16 3.87
C THR A 194 5.72 6.83 4.08
N TYR A 195 6.77 6.34 3.39
CA TYR A 195 8.14 6.81 3.60
C TYR A 195 8.81 7.33 2.32
N PRO A 196 8.19 8.28 1.57
CA PRO A 196 8.68 8.72 0.27
C PRO A 196 10.10 9.31 0.30
N SER A 197 10.51 9.88 1.44
CA SER A 197 11.87 10.43 1.62
C SER A 197 12.93 9.33 1.66
N PHE A 198 12.67 8.26 2.40
CA PHE A 198 13.57 7.11 2.54
C PHE A 198 13.48 6.16 1.34
N TYR A 199 12.33 6.10 0.69
CA TYR A 199 12.13 5.28 -0.50
C TYR A 199 13.14 5.58 -1.61
N LYS A 200 13.63 6.81 -1.69
CA LYS A 200 14.60 7.24 -2.72
C LYS A 200 15.87 6.39 -2.74
N ILE A 201 16.29 5.84 -1.60
CA ILE A 201 17.48 4.98 -1.49
C ILE A 201 17.33 3.73 -2.39
N PHE A 202 16.11 3.19 -2.56
CA PHE A 202 15.88 2.02 -3.42
C PHE A 202 16.17 2.28 -4.90
N GLY A 203 16.07 3.54 -5.34
CA GLY A 203 16.36 3.97 -6.71
C GLY A 203 17.82 4.33 -6.98
N GLU A 204 18.66 4.38 -5.96
CA GLU A 204 20.08 4.68 -6.12
C GLU A 204 20.80 3.52 -6.81
N ARG A 205 21.59 3.84 -7.83
CA ARG A 205 22.21 2.84 -8.69
C ARG A 205 23.43 2.16 -8.11
N GLU A 206 24.09 2.80 -7.13
CA GLU A 206 25.33 2.34 -6.53
C GLU A 206 25.53 2.95 -5.14
N PHE A 207 26.30 2.28 -4.31
CA PHE A 207 26.76 2.79 -3.02
C PHE A 207 28.25 2.51 -2.86
N THR A 208 28.97 3.44 -2.20
CA THR A 208 30.41 3.27 -1.91
C THR A 208 30.62 3.30 -0.41
N TRP A 209 31.04 2.19 0.15
CA TRP A 209 31.42 2.06 1.56
C TRP A 209 32.88 1.63 1.67
N ASN A 210 33.68 2.25 2.55
CA ASN A 210 35.10 1.94 2.76
C ASN A 210 35.90 1.80 1.43
N LYS A 211 35.70 2.69 0.48
CA LYS A 211 36.31 2.68 -0.86
C LYS A 211 35.85 1.49 -1.74
N ILE A 212 34.94 0.68 -1.30
CA ILE A 212 34.36 -0.41 -2.08
C ILE A 212 33.06 0.09 -2.69
N LYS A 213 33.04 0.23 -4.00
CA LYS A 213 31.87 0.63 -4.78
C LYS A 213 31.10 -0.60 -5.22
N GLN A 214 29.80 -0.67 -4.92
CA GLN A 214 28.92 -1.76 -5.32
C GLN A 214 27.70 -1.21 -6.08
N PRO A 215 27.29 -1.86 -7.18
CA PRO A 215 26.06 -1.50 -7.88
C PRO A 215 24.84 -2.04 -7.13
N ASN A 216 23.71 -1.36 -7.26
CA ASN A 216 22.43 -1.85 -6.76
C ASN A 216 22.08 -3.19 -7.41
N ARG A 217 21.61 -4.13 -6.59
CA ARG A 217 21.29 -5.51 -7.05
C ARG A 217 20.01 -5.59 -7.88
N ASN A 218 19.20 -4.52 -7.93
CA ASN A 218 17.98 -4.49 -8.72
C ASN A 218 18.26 -4.20 -10.19
N PRO A 219 18.12 -5.20 -11.09
CA PRO A 219 18.42 -5.03 -12.52
C PRO A 219 17.47 -4.07 -13.23
N LEU A 220 16.25 -3.88 -12.71
CA LEU A 220 15.24 -3.02 -13.34
C LEU A 220 15.71 -1.55 -13.43
N LEU A 221 16.55 -1.09 -12.48
CA LEU A 221 17.09 0.27 -12.46
C LEU A 221 17.96 0.61 -13.68
N PHE A 222 18.43 -0.43 -14.40
CA PHE A 222 19.33 -0.30 -15.55
C PHE A 222 18.63 -0.62 -16.88
N MET A 223 17.29 -0.82 -16.88
CA MET A 223 16.52 -1.25 -18.06
C MET A 223 15.72 -0.14 -18.76
N ASP A 224 15.84 1.08 -18.30
CA ASP A 224 15.14 2.26 -18.86
C ASP A 224 13.61 2.08 -19.01
N ILE A 225 12.99 1.52 -17.98
CA ILE A 225 11.54 1.27 -17.91
C ILE A 225 10.82 2.14 -16.88
N GLY A 226 11.51 3.17 -16.35
CA GLY A 226 10.99 4.02 -15.28
C GLY A 226 11.05 3.36 -13.90
N ALA A 227 11.88 2.31 -13.72
CA ALA A 227 12.02 1.63 -12.45
C ALA A 227 12.77 2.50 -11.43
N ASP A 228 12.29 2.49 -10.18
CA ASP A 228 12.82 3.26 -9.06
C ASP A 228 12.92 2.47 -7.73
N GLY A 229 12.79 1.16 -7.78
CA GLY A 229 12.88 0.25 -6.63
C GLY A 229 12.55 -1.20 -7.01
N LEU A 230 12.57 -2.16 -6.12
CA LEU A 230 12.96 -2.11 -4.71
C LEU A 230 14.06 -3.14 -4.41
N LYS A 231 13.70 -4.43 -4.29
CA LYS A 231 14.60 -5.42 -3.70
C LYS A 231 14.59 -6.75 -4.42
N THR A 232 15.77 -7.34 -4.57
CA THR A 232 15.97 -8.70 -5.10
C THR A 232 16.30 -9.67 -3.98
N GLY A 233 16.03 -10.94 -4.24
CA GLY A 233 16.41 -12.07 -3.41
C GLY A 233 16.89 -13.25 -4.25
N ASN A 234 17.68 -14.12 -3.65
CA ASN A 234 18.10 -15.40 -4.20
C ASN A 234 18.39 -16.38 -3.07
N ILE A 235 17.84 -17.57 -3.18
CA ILE A 235 18.18 -18.75 -2.37
C ILE A 235 18.20 -19.94 -3.33
N ASP A 236 19.22 -20.77 -3.27
CA ASP A 236 19.46 -21.85 -4.20
C ASP A 236 18.26 -22.82 -4.27
N GLU A 237 17.63 -23.12 -3.13
CA GLU A 237 16.50 -24.06 -3.07
C GLU A 237 15.16 -23.45 -3.52
N SER A 238 14.97 -22.12 -3.36
CA SER A 238 13.70 -21.44 -3.68
C SER A 238 13.74 -20.53 -4.90
N GLY A 239 14.90 -20.43 -5.54
CA GLY A 239 15.12 -19.64 -6.75
C GLY A 239 15.22 -18.12 -6.50
N TYR A 240 15.03 -17.37 -7.58
CA TYR A 240 15.21 -15.93 -7.62
C TYR A 240 13.91 -15.19 -7.36
N ALA A 241 13.99 -14.12 -6.55
CA ALA A 241 12.88 -13.27 -6.19
C ALA A 241 13.16 -11.80 -6.51
N LEU A 242 12.09 -11.03 -6.74
CA LEU A 242 12.17 -9.58 -6.95
C LEU A 242 10.85 -8.95 -6.52
N VAL A 243 10.95 -7.84 -5.79
CA VAL A 243 9.88 -6.87 -5.62
C VAL A 243 10.34 -5.60 -6.33
N GLY A 244 9.61 -5.20 -7.37
CA GLY A 244 9.99 -4.08 -8.24
C GLY A 244 8.89 -3.04 -8.34
N SER A 245 9.27 -1.78 -8.59
CA SER A 245 8.37 -0.68 -8.89
C SER A 245 8.89 0.11 -10.07
N ALA A 246 7.96 0.58 -10.90
CA ALA A 246 8.25 1.49 -11.99
C ALA A 246 7.15 2.55 -12.14
N VAL A 247 7.51 3.72 -12.69
CA VAL A 247 6.59 4.82 -12.95
C VAL A 247 6.68 5.22 -14.41
N GLN A 248 5.54 5.29 -15.10
CA GLN A 248 5.42 5.86 -16.44
C GLN A 248 4.17 6.74 -16.52
N ASN A 249 4.31 7.95 -17.04
CA ASN A 249 3.20 8.90 -17.23
C ASN A 249 2.35 9.12 -15.97
N GLY A 250 2.99 9.14 -14.79
CA GLY A 250 2.30 9.30 -13.50
C GLY A 250 1.61 8.05 -12.96
N GLN A 251 1.60 6.95 -13.71
CA GLN A 251 1.13 5.65 -13.26
C GLN A 251 2.29 4.88 -12.62
N ARG A 252 2.08 4.33 -11.41
CA ARG A 252 3.04 3.47 -10.72
C ARG A 252 2.51 2.05 -10.67
N LEU A 253 3.33 1.12 -11.13
CA LEU A 253 3.06 -0.32 -11.01
C LEU A 253 4.08 -0.97 -10.09
N ILE A 254 3.63 -1.99 -9.35
CA ILE A 254 4.45 -2.82 -8.47
C ILE A 254 4.31 -4.26 -8.91
N VAL A 255 5.44 -4.93 -9.08
CA VAL A 255 5.54 -6.36 -9.39
C VAL A 255 6.24 -7.08 -8.25
N ALA A 256 5.73 -8.25 -7.83
CA ALA A 256 6.45 -9.15 -6.94
C ALA A 256 6.52 -10.54 -7.59
N ILE A 257 7.73 -11.12 -7.61
CA ILE A 257 8.05 -12.39 -8.26
C ILE A 257 8.82 -13.27 -7.30
N TYR A 258 8.45 -14.55 -7.22
CA TYR A 258 9.13 -15.59 -6.45
C TYR A 258 9.22 -16.89 -7.25
N GLY A 259 10.35 -17.59 -7.13
CA GLY A 259 10.55 -18.89 -7.76
C GLY A 259 11.00 -18.82 -9.22
N ALA A 260 11.59 -17.72 -9.69
CA ALA A 260 12.27 -17.69 -10.98
C ALA A 260 13.53 -18.56 -10.94
N ARG A 261 13.81 -19.28 -12.04
CA ARG A 261 14.91 -20.25 -12.10
C ARG A 261 16.28 -19.62 -12.23
N THR A 262 16.35 -18.43 -12.81
CA THR A 262 17.58 -17.70 -13.05
C THR A 262 17.42 -16.20 -12.75
N ALA A 263 18.55 -15.51 -12.52
CA ALA A 263 18.56 -14.06 -12.38
C ALA A 263 18.06 -13.32 -13.63
N SER A 264 18.34 -13.88 -14.82
CA SER A 264 17.83 -13.33 -16.09
C SER A 264 16.33 -13.49 -16.19
N GLU A 265 15.80 -14.71 -15.94
CA GLU A 265 14.34 -14.96 -15.99
C GLU A 265 13.59 -14.03 -15.03
N ARG A 266 14.08 -13.86 -13.80
CA ARG A 266 13.53 -12.91 -12.82
C ARG A 266 13.46 -11.50 -13.40
N ALA A 267 14.54 -11.02 -14.01
CA ALA A 267 14.63 -9.67 -14.54
C ALA A 267 13.73 -9.48 -15.78
N ASP A 268 13.74 -10.45 -16.69
CA ASP A 268 12.98 -10.40 -17.94
C ASP A 268 11.47 -10.52 -17.70
N GLU A 269 11.06 -11.41 -16.80
CA GLU A 269 9.64 -11.57 -16.45
C GLU A 269 9.10 -10.35 -15.71
N ALA A 270 9.87 -9.76 -14.79
CA ALA A 270 9.49 -8.51 -14.11
C ALA A 270 9.33 -7.36 -15.11
N ARG A 271 10.30 -7.18 -16.00
CA ARG A 271 10.25 -6.17 -17.08
C ARG A 271 9.04 -6.38 -17.98
N LYS A 272 8.82 -7.61 -18.45
CA LYS A 272 7.71 -7.97 -19.33
C LYS A 272 6.36 -7.64 -18.71
N LEU A 273 6.16 -7.98 -17.42
CA LEU A 273 4.93 -7.70 -16.69
C LEU A 273 4.69 -6.21 -16.50
N LEU A 274 5.71 -5.46 -16.10
CA LEU A 274 5.61 -4.00 -15.95
C LEU A 274 5.29 -3.32 -17.28
N GLN A 275 6.01 -3.66 -18.35
CA GLN A 275 5.78 -3.10 -19.68
C GLN A 275 4.38 -3.45 -20.22
N TRP A 276 3.93 -4.70 -19.99
CA TRP A 276 2.57 -5.09 -20.35
C TRP A 276 1.54 -4.26 -19.56
N GLY A 277 1.71 -4.09 -18.24
CA GLY A 277 0.80 -3.30 -17.42
C GLY A 277 0.68 -1.86 -17.91
N PHE A 278 1.78 -1.20 -18.27
CA PHE A 278 1.76 0.16 -18.83
C PHE A 278 1.15 0.24 -20.23
N ARG A 279 1.25 -0.81 -21.03
CA ARG A 279 0.62 -0.85 -22.36
C ARG A 279 -0.86 -1.18 -22.29
N ALA A 280 -1.23 -2.17 -21.46
CA ALA A 280 -2.59 -2.68 -21.40
C ALA A 280 -3.55 -1.81 -20.60
N PHE A 281 -3.03 -1.00 -19.66
CA PHE A 281 -3.84 -0.18 -18.77
C PHE A 281 -3.44 1.28 -18.84
N GLU A 282 -4.38 2.16 -18.49
CA GLU A 282 -4.14 3.59 -18.36
C GLU A 282 -4.81 4.14 -17.10
N SER A 283 -4.16 5.11 -16.48
CA SER A 283 -4.73 5.82 -15.33
C SER A 283 -5.64 6.95 -15.82
N LYS A 284 -6.97 6.79 -15.66
CA LYS A 284 -7.96 7.81 -16.01
C LYS A 284 -8.29 8.68 -14.80
N LEU A 285 -8.21 10.00 -14.99
CA LEU A 285 -8.72 10.95 -14.02
C LEU A 285 -10.25 10.93 -14.04
N LEU A 286 -10.87 10.56 -12.91
CA LEU A 286 -12.33 10.61 -12.76
C LEU A 286 -12.78 11.94 -12.16
N PHE A 287 -12.10 12.39 -11.10
CA PHE A 287 -12.41 13.65 -10.43
C PHE A 287 -11.12 14.37 -10.04
N PRO A 288 -10.97 15.65 -10.42
CA PRO A 288 -9.91 16.51 -9.88
C PRO A 288 -10.05 16.70 -8.36
N ALA A 289 -8.96 17.08 -7.70
CA ALA A 289 -8.99 17.46 -6.28
C ALA A 289 -9.93 18.66 -6.05
N GLY A 290 -10.65 18.66 -4.94
CA GLY A 290 -11.55 19.76 -4.54
C GLY A 290 -12.86 19.87 -5.33
N VAL A 291 -13.07 19.02 -6.33
CA VAL A 291 -14.35 19.04 -7.09
C VAL A 291 -15.44 18.37 -6.29
N THR A 292 -16.66 18.92 -6.37
CA THR A 292 -17.86 18.32 -5.77
C THR A 292 -18.21 17.03 -6.50
N VAL A 293 -18.19 15.91 -5.78
CA VAL A 293 -18.52 14.57 -6.31
C VAL A 293 -19.95 14.15 -5.97
N GLY A 294 -20.62 14.89 -5.10
CA GLY A 294 -22.01 14.67 -4.69
C GLY A 294 -22.38 15.52 -3.49
N SER A 295 -23.45 15.19 -2.81
CA SER A 295 -23.90 15.92 -1.61
C SER A 295 -24.39 14.97 -0.52
N ALA A 296 -24.32 15.42 0.74
CA ALA A 296 -24.89 14.76 1.89
C ALA A 296 -26.07 15.59 2.43
N GLN A 297 -27.14 14.90 2.86
CA GLN A 297 -28.31 15.56 3.46
C GLN A 297 -27.97 16.08 4.87
N VAL A 298 -28.44 17.31 5.15
CA VAL A 298 -28.27 17.97 6.46
C VAL A 298 -29.64 18.17 7.10
N TYR A 299 -29.73 17.74 8.37
CA TYR A 299 -30.91 17.91 9.21
C TYR A 299 -30.79 19.15 10.07
N GLY A 300 -31.79 20.01 10.09
CA GLY A 300 -31.83 21.19 10.93
C GLY A 300 -30.87 22.31 10.53
N GLY A 301 -30.28 22.24 9.33
CA GLY A 301 -29.34 23.22 8.81
C GLY A 301 -29.99 24.37 8.03
N GLU A 302 -29.25 25.45 7.80
CA GLU A 302 -29.67 26.53 6.88
C GLU A 302 -29.74 26.05 5.43
N SER A 303 -29.03 24.99 5.06
CA SER A 303 -29.11 24.29 3.79
C SER A 303 -29.54 22.83 4.02
N ARG A 304 -30.29 22.25 3.05
CA ARG A 304 -30.73 20.85 3.11
C ARG A 304 -29.63 19.86 2.78
N ASP A 305 -28.59 20.34 2.16
CA ASP A 305 -27.47 19.53 1.71
C ASP A 305 -26.16 20.30 1.83
N VAL A 306 -25.07 19.55 1.91
CA VAL A 306 -23.70 20.03 1.89
C VAL A 306 -22.94 19.32 0.77
N PRO A 307 -22.17 20.06 -0.09
CA PRO A 307 -21.36 19.43 -1.12
C PRO A 307 -20.27 18.57 -0.49
N LEU A 308 -20.00 17.42 -1.11
CA LEU A 308 -18.95 16.51 -0.74
C LEU A 308 -17.80 16.61 -1.76
N VAL A 309 -16.59 16.77 -1.28
CA VAL A 309 -15.36 16.92 -2.06
C VAL A 309 -14.31 15.90 -1.65
N THR A 310 -13.34 15.66 -2.53
CA THR A 310 -12.14 14.86 -2.22
C THR A 310 -10.95 15.77 -2.06
N GLU A 311 -10.05 15.46 -1.11
CA GLU A 311 -8.80 16.23 -0.92
C GLU A 311 -7.81 16.03 -2.06
N LYS A 312 -7.80 14.82 -2.63
CA LYS A 312 -6.89 14.44 -3.71
C LYS A 312 -7.69 14.13 -4.97
N GLU A 313 -7.02 14.20 -6.11
CA GLU A 313 -7.61 13.70 -7.37
C GLU A 313 -7.94 12.22 -7.27
N ILE A 314 -9.02 11.81 -7.90
CA ILE A 314 -9.41 10.40 -8.00
C ILE A 314 -9.04 9.91 -9.39
N ARG A 315 -8.08 8.99 -9.43
CA ARG A 315 -7.71 8.25 -10.62
C ARG A 315 -8.08 6.79 -10.45
N VAL A 316 -8.40 6.15 -11.55
CA VAL A 316 -8.66 4.72 -11.60
C VAL A 316 -7.93 4.12 -12.79
N LEU A 317 -7.42 2.92 -12.58
CA LEU A 317 -6.77 2.18 -13.65
C LEU A 317 -7.80 1.44 -14.48
N MET A 318 -7.80 1.70 -15.79
CA MET A 318 -8.71 1.11 -16.76
C MET A 318 -7.94 0.38 -17.85
N PRO A 319 -8.41 -0.77 -18.34
CA PRO A 319 -7.89 -1.34 -19.58
C PRO A 319 -8.03 -0.31 -20.71
N ARG A 320 -6.99 -0.19 -21.54
CA ARG A 320 -7.05 0.68 -22.75
C ARG A 320 -8.06 0.15 -23.75
N GLU A 321 -8.13 -1.18 -23.84
CA GLU A 321 -9.07 -1.91 -24.69
C GLU A 321 -10.04 -2.66 -23.78
N GLY A 322 -11.34 -2.41 -23.92
CA GLY A 322 -12.37 -3.09 -23.13
C GLY A 322 -13.55 -2.22 -22.81
N THR A 323 -14.67 -2.86 -22.45
CA THR A 323 -15.97 -2.26 -22.15
C THR A 323 -16.28 -2.28 -20.65
N GLU A 324 -15.27 -2.35 -19.81
CA GLU A 324 -15.52 -2.41 -18.37
C GLU A 324 -16.25 -1.18 -17.87
N ARG A 325 -17.39 -1.41 -17.19
CA ARG A 325 -18.18 -0.35 -16.58
C ARG A 325 -17.75 -0.16 -15.13
N LEU A 326 -17.38 1.06 -14.80
CA LEU A 326 -17.23 1.49 -13.43
C LEU A 326 -18.55 2.07 -12.94
N SER A 327 -18.90 1.77 -11.70
CA SER A 327 -19.95 2.47 -10.98
C SER A 327 -19.37 3.13 -9.73
N ALA A 328 -19.91 4.31 -9.38
CA ALA A 328 -19.51 5.06 -8.19
C ALA A 328 -20.70 5.16 -7.23
N LYS A 329 -20.42 4.95 -5.93
CA LYS A 329 -21.42 5.11 -4.86
C LYS A 329 -20.85 5.96 -3.74
N ILE A 330 -21.62 6.95 -3.27
CA ILE A 330 -21.30 7.68 -2.05
C ILE A 330 -21.94 6.95 -0.87
N SER A 331 -21.13 6.63 0.13
CA SER A 331 -21.57 5.99 1.38
C SER A 331 -21.24 6.90 2.55
N TYR A 332 -22.27 7.33 3.30
CA TYR A 332 -22.12 8.13 4.50
C TYR A 332 -23.23 7.81 5.51
N THR A 333 -23.01 8.17 6.76
CA THR A 333 -24.03 8.08 7.81
C THR A 333 -24.80 9.40 7.86
N GLY A 334 -26.07 9.37 7.52
CA GLY A 334 -26.89 10.58 7.41
C GLY A 334 -28.35 10.35 7.81
N PRO A 335 -29.14 11.44 7.87
CA PRO A 335 -28.76 12.83 7.61
C PRO A 335 -27.76 13.38 8.64
N LEU A 336 -26.90 14.34 8.22
CA LEU A 336 -25.96 15.02 9.11
C LEU A 336 -26.69 16.02 9.99
N ALA A 337 -26.41 16.06 11.26
CA ALA A 337 -26.98 17.08 12.16
C ALA A 337 -26.23 18.41 12.03
N ALA A 338 -26.95 19.52 11.82
CA ALA A 338 -26.35 20.85 11.85
C ALA A 338 -25.95 21.26 13.29
N PRO A 339 -24.86 22.04 13.49
CA PRO A 339 -23.98 22.60 12.46
C PRO A 339 -23.04 21.56 11.85
N VAL A 340 -22.67 21.73 10.59
CA VAL A 340 -21.68 20.90 9.87
C VAL A 340 -20.49 21.78 9.52
N GLU A 341 -19.29 21.38 9.90
CA GLU A 341 -18.07 22.13 9.64
C GLU A 341 -17.55 21.89 8.22
N ALA A 342 -16.86 22.87 7.63
CA ALA A 342 -16.13 22.69 6.38
C ALA A 342 -14.93 21.74 6.58
N GLY A 343 -14.67 20.84 5.62
CA GLY A 343 -13.57 19.89 5.70
C GLY A 343 -13.81 18.70 6.63
N GLN A 344 -14.99 18.58 7.25
CA GLN A 344 -15.33 17.43 8.11
C GLN A 344 -15.42 16.15 7.27
N GLN A 345 -14.75 15.09 7.70
CA GLN A 345 -14.85 13.78 7.04
C GLN A 345 -16.20 13.13 7.36
N ILE A 346 -16.99 12.84 6.30
CA ILE A 346 -18.37 12.38 6.45
C ILE A 346 -18.56 10.93 6.01
N GLY A 347 -17.85 10.49 4.97
CA GLY A 347 -18.03 9.17 4.39
C GLY A 347 -16.99 8.87 3.34
N ALA A 348 -17.35 8.06 2.34
CA ALA A 348 -16.44 7.69 1.25
C ALA A 348 -17.16 7.60 -0.10
N LEU A 349 -16.43 7.95 -1.16
CA LEU A 349 -16.73 7.56 -2.53
C LEU A 349 -16.16 6.18 -2.78
N LYS A 350 -17.01 5.23 -3.12
CA LYS A 350 -16.62 3.85 -3.45
C LYS A 350 -16.78 3.61 -4.93
N LEU A 351 -15.74 3.15 -5.58
CA LEU A 351 -15.74 2.76 -6.99
C LEU A 351 -15.81 1.24 -7.09
N PHE A 352 -16.66 0.76 -7.99
CA PHE A 352 -16.85 -0.67 -8.20
C PHE A 352 -16.61 -1.02 -9.67
N ARG A 353 -15.99 -2.19 -9.87
CA ARG A 353 -15.89 -2.89 -11.14
C ARG A 353 -16.78 -4.12 -11.08
N GLY A 354 -17.95 -4.04 -11.74
CA GLY A 354 -19.04 -5.00 -11.48
C GLY A 354 -19.47 -4.93 -10.01
N THR A 355 -19.27 -6.01 -9.26
CA THR A 355 -19.58 -6.08 -7.82
C THR A 355 -18.35 -5.84 -6.92
N ALA A 356 -17.14 -5.87 -7.48
CA ALA A 356 -15.91 -5.70 -6.71
C ALA A 356 -15.61 -4.22 -6.43
N GLU A 357 -15.41 -3.86 -5.16
CA GLU A 357 -14.91 -2.55 -4.76
C GLU A 357 -13.43 -2.44 -5.14
N VAL A 358 -13.09 -1.48 -6.03
CA VAL A 358 -11.71 -1.29 -6.53
C VAL A 358 -11.03 -0.07 -5.92
N LEU A 359 -11.80 0.86 -5.36
CA LEU A 359 -11.24 2.04 -4.70
C LEU A 359 -12.25 2.62 -3.70
N SER A 360 -11.78 3.04 -2.54
CA SER A 360 -12.55 3.79 -1.55
C SER A 360 -11.78 5.06 -1.16
N VAL A 361 -12.41 6.22 -1.37
CA VAL A 361 -11.79 7.53 -1.13
C VAL A 361 -12.61 8.28 -0.08
N PRO A 362 -12.01 8.76 1.02
CA PRO A 362 -12.73 9.55 2.01
C PRO A 362 -13.29 10.84 1.40
N LEU A 363 -14.51 11.20 1.80
CA LEU A 363 -15.19 12.42 1.40
C LEU A 363 -15.26 13.40 2.55
N ARG A 364 -15.06 14.67 2.24
CA ARG A 364 -15.19 15.79 3.18
C ARG A 364 -16.24 16.77 2.72
N THR A 365 -16.80 17.51 3.68
CA THR A 365 -17.71 18.62 3.41
C THR A 365 -16.95 19.77 2.72
N GLY A 366 -17.51 20.25 1.61
CA GLY A 366 -16.91 21.34 0.84
C GLY A 366 -17.14 22.74 1.42
N ARG A 367 -18.11 22.87 2.36
CA ARG A 367 -18.43 24.12 3.06
C ARG A 367 -19.05 23.83 4.43
N ALA A 368 -19.12 24.83 5.28
CA ALA A 368 -19.89 24.76 6.50
C ALA A 368 -21.40 24.91 6.22
N VAL A 369 -22.23 24.35 7.09
CA VAL A 369 -23.69 24.57 7.11
C VAL A 369 -24.08 24.89 8.56
N GLU A 370 -24.54 26.11 8.78
CA GLU A 370 -24.97 26.58 10.10
C GLU A 370 -26.34 26.02 10.48
N VAL A 371 -26.71 26.18 11.75
CA VAL A 371 -28.03 25.78 12.26
C VAL A 371 -29.11 26.66 11.63
N GLY A 372 -30.11 26.02 11.05
CA GLY A 372 -31.21 26.69 10.41
C GLY A 372 -32.20 27.35 11.37
N SER A 373 -33.05 28.24 10.84
CA SER A 373 -34.10 28.93 11.61
C SER A 373 -35.10 27.94 12.25
N LEU A 374 -35.73 28.34 13.35
CA LEU A 374 -36.74 27.52 14.05
C LEU A 374 -37.82 26.94 13.14
N PRO A 375 -38.46 27.73 12.20
CA PRO A 375 -39.45 27.16 11.29
C PRO A 375 -38.90 26.03 10.40
N ARG A 376 -37.66 26.19 9.94
CA ARG A 376 -37.00 25.19 9.11
C ARG A 376 -36.72 23.90 9.88
N ARG A 377 -36.20 24.03 11.10
CA ARG A 377 -35.93 22.88 12.00
C ARG A 377 -37.23 22.13 12.33
N ALA A 378 -38.32 22.84 12.58
CA ALA A 378 -39.66 22.25 12.81
C ALA A 378 -40.17 21.49 11.56
N PHE A 379 -39.95 22.03 10.35
CA PHE A 379 -40.30 21.37 9.11
C PHE A 379 -39.46 20.07 8.93
N ASP A 380 -38.15 20.11 9.10
CA ASP A 380 -37.28 18.95 8.97
C ASP A 380 -37.65 17.87 10.01
N ALA A 381 -38.00 18.23 11.24
CA ALA A 381 -38.49 17.31 12.26
C ALA A 381 -39.81 16.64 11.85
N GLY A 382 -40.72 17.40 11.24
CA GLY A 382 -41.98 16.87 10.71
C GLY A 382 -41.74 15.86 9.57
N VAL A 383 -40.85 16.18 8.64
CA VAL A 383 -40.51 15.28 7.53
C VAL A 383 -39.87 13.99 8.05
N GLU A 384 -38.94 14.08 8.99
CA GLU A 384 -38.26 12.89 9.58
C GLU A 384 -39.25 12.01 10.34
N TYR A 385 -40.16 12.63 11.11
CA TYR A 385 -41.24 11.91 11.80
C TYR A 385 -42.15 11.15 10.82
N MET A 386 -42.60 11.80 9.76
CA MET A 386 -43.44 11.17 8.72
C MET A 386 -42.70 10.05 7.99
N THR A 387 -41.43 10.26 7.66
CA THR A 387 -40.58 9.25 7.02
C THR A 387 -40.38 8.05 7.96
N GLY A 388 -40.17 8.29 9.26
CA GLY A 388 -40.07 7.25 10.30
C GLY A 388 -41.35 6.42 10.43
N LEU A 389 -42.51 7.07 10.40
CA LEU A 389 -43.82 6.39 10.40
C LEU A 389 -44.02 5.54 9.13
N PHE A 390 -43.70 6.09 7.95
CA PHE A 390 -43.83 5.36 6.69
C PHE A 390 -42.92 4.10 6.69
N ARG A 391 -41.69 4.21 7.15
CA ARG A 391 -40.76 3.07 7.29
C ARG A 391 -41.28 2.02 8.26
N LYS A 392 -41.88 2.46 9.37
CA LYS A 392 -42.40 1.56 10.42
C LYS A 392 -43.62 0.76 9.96
N TYR A 393 -44.49 1.37 9.17
CA TYR A 393 -45.78 0.77 8.82
C TYR A 393 -45.84 0.19 7.40
N VAL A 394 -45.00 0.66 6.46
CA VAL A 394 -45.04 0.20 5.06
C VAL A 394 -43.95 -0.81 4.73
N LEU A 395 -42.70 -0.63 5.25
CA LEU A 395 -41.60 -1.53 4.96
C LEU A 395 -41.48 -2.73 5.90
N LYS A 396 -42.33 -2.84 6.93
CA LYS A 396 -42.41 -4.03 7.79
C LYS A 396 -43.43 -5.07 7.34
N SER A 397 -44.13 -4.82 6.26
CA SER A 397 -45.17 -5.73 5.73
C SER A 397 -44.76 -6.40 4.39
N SER A 398 -43.47 -6.48 4.11
CA SER A 398 -42.94 -7.25 2.97
C SER A 398 -41.90 -8.25 3.43
#